data_3ec499872ac2ffe027c2a4973602937c
#
_entry.id   3ec499872ac2ffe027c2a4973602937c
#
_cell.length_a   1.000
_cell.length_b   1.000
_cell.length_c   1.000
_cell.angle_alpha   90.00
_cell.angle_beta   90.00
_cell.angle_gamma   90.00
#
_symmetry.space_group_name_H-M   'P 1'
#
loop_
_entity.id
_entity.type
_entity.pdbx_description
1 polymer ?
#
loop_
_entity_poly.entity_id
_entity_poly.type
_entity_poly.pdbx_seq_one_letter_code
_entity_poly.pdbx_strand_id
1 'polypeptide(L)'
;MSDIHTANKALIAPLRVAMYDFNDVRVPAALKEVIASDAVVHMPYPIGDLTGPQELYDTCYAPLLKAMPDLERRDWIVMGGRTEHGDDWIGCGGHYYGTFVAPWLEIPPTGHLTHMRYHEFYRIVDGRVVEIQTLWDIPEVMMQAKAWPMAPSLGLEFCIPGPATLDGIVPGPWDDAKSQASCSHIVEMLEHLKKHPSQGGPEVMEMPKFWHPRMNWYGPAGIGTGRGIAGFRNWHQIPFLNGMPDRGKYVDDITYHFFGDGEYAAVTGWPNMIQTVTHDGWMGIAPSGKRITMRSLDFWRLEDGLIRENWVMVDLLDAYRQLGVDVFARLREFNKARVPGAIPFPVGEV
;
A
#
# COMPACT_ATOMS: atom_id res chain seq x y z
N MET A 1 30.30 -9.88 10.90
CA MET A 1 29.22 -10.54 10.13
C MET A 1 28.12 -9.49 9.98
N SER A 2 27.51 -9.37 8.80
CA SER A 2 26.33 -8.52 8.63
C SER A 2 25.20 -9.06 9.52
N ASP A 3 24.40 -8.18 10.12
CA ASP A 3 23.20 -8.61 10.82
C ASP A 3 22.19 -9.22 9.84
N ILE A 4 21.25 -10.03 10.34
CA ILE A 4 20.31 -10.77 9.50
C ILE A 4 19.43 -9.84 8.66
N HIS A 5 19.04 -8.67 9.17
CA HIS A 5 18.18 -7.75 8.46
C HIS A 5 18.90 -7.05 7.32
N THR A 6 20.16 -6.67 7.52
CA THR A 6 21.03 -6.19 6.43
C THR A 6 21.23 -7.27 5.37
N ALA A 7 21.43 -8.54 5.77
CA ALA A 7 21.55 -9.65 4.83
C ALA A 7 20.24 -9.88 4.05
N ASN A 8 19.09 -9.82 4.70
CA ASN A 8 17.79 -9.97 4.07
C ASN A 8 17.48 -8.82 3.07
N LYS A 9 17.85 -7.57 3.41
CA LYS A 9 17.76 -6.46 2.46
C LYS A 9 18.68 -6.68 1.23
N ALA A 10 19.86 -7.23 1.43
CA ALA A 10 20.76 -7.58 0.33
C ALA A 10 20.23 -8.71 -0.55
N LEU A 11 19.48 -9.67 0.02
CA LEU A 11 18.84 -10.77 -0.72
C LEU A 11 17.91 -10.25 -1.83
N ILE A 12 17.09 -9.23 -1.56
CA ILE A 12 16.15 -8.69 -2.54
C ILE A 12 16.73 -7.62 -3.45
N ALA A 13 17.98 -7.18 -3.21
CA ALA A 13 18.60 -6.12 -3.99
C ALA A 13 18.71 -6.44 -5.50
N PRO A 14 19.08 -7.68 -5.93
CA PRO A 14 19.11 -8.03 -7.36
C PRO A 14 17.74 -7.88 -8.05
N LEU A 15 16.66 -8.26 -7.34
CA LEU A 15 15.30 -8.09 -7.85
C LEU A 15 14.94 -6.61 -8.04
N ARG A 16 15.26 -5.77 -7.05
CA ARG A 16 15.03 -4.33 -7.14
C ARG A 16 15.82 -3.69 -8.30
N VAL A 17 17.07 -4.08 -8.49
CA VAL A 17 17.90 -3.63 -9.62
C VAL A 17 17.31 -4.07 -10.97
N ALA A 18 16.85 -5.33 -11.07
CA ALA A 18 16.22 -5.82 -12.29
C ALA A 18 14.92 -5.06 -12.62
N MET A 19 14.15 -4.67 -11.60
CA MET A 19 12.89 -3.93 -11.76
C MET A 19 13.07 -2.43 -12.01
N TYR A 20 14.22 -1.84 -11.67
CA TYR A 20 14.51 -0.45 -11.99
C TYR A 20 14.63 -0.21 -13.51
N ASP A 21 15.19 -1.18 -14.23
CA ASP A 21 15.27 -1.19 -15.68
C ASP A 21 14.57 -2.46 -16.18
N PHE A 22 13.23 -2.39 -16.12
CA PHE A 22 12.36 -3.55 -16.21
C PHE A 22 12.38 -4.18 -17.59
N ASN A 23 12.62 -5.49 -17.68
CA ASN A 23 12.49 -6.24 -18.91
C ASN A 23 12.07 -7.70 -18.66
N ASP A 24 11.59 -8.33 -19.73
CA ASP A 24 11.00 -9.66 -19.74
C ASP A 24 12.00 -10.82 -19.61
N VAL A 25 13.29 -10.55 -19.52
CA VAL A 25 14.34 -11.55 -19.31
C VAL A 25 14.89 -11.49 -17.89
N ARG A 26 15.33 -10.29 -17.45
CA ARG A 26 16.00 -10.13 -16.15
C ARG A 26 15.06 -10.24 -14.98
N VAL A 27 13.84 -9.69 -15.10
CA VAL A 27 12.90 -9.70 -13.96
C VAL A 27 12.42 -11.11 -13.62
N PRO A 28 11.94 -11.96 -14.56
CA PRO A 28 11.55 -13.32 -14.21
C PRO A 28 12.73 -14.17 -13.70
N ALA A 29 13.97 -13.91 -14.17
CA ALA A 29 15.15 -14.59 -13.65
C ALA A 29 15.43 -14.19 -12.18
N ALA A 30 15.40 -12.89 -11.86
CA ALA A 30 15.60 -12.39 -10.51
C ALA A 30 14.48 -12.84 -9.54
N LEU A 31 13.23 -12.88 -9.99
CA LEU A 31 12.13 -13.43 -9.20
C LEU A 31 12.39 -14.89 -8.80
N LYS A 32 12.83 -15.74 -9.74
CA LYS A 32 13.15 -17.16 -9.48
C LYS A 32 14.35 -17.34 -8.57
N GLU A 33 15.31 -16.43 -8.61
CA GLU A 33 16.48 -16.46 -7.73
C GLU A 33 16.11 -16.15 -6.29
N VAL A 34 15.22 -15.18 -6.05
CA VAL A 34 14.91 -14.64 -4.72
C VAL A 34 13.73 -15.36 -4.07
N ILE A 35 12.69 -15.71 -4.85
CA ILE A 35 11.42 -16.24 -4.33
C ILE A 35 11.41 -17.76 -4.38
N ALA A 36 10.91 -18.40 -3.32
CA ALA A 36 10.69 -19.84 -3.30
C ALA A 36 9.62 -20.26 -4.34
N SER A 37 9.77 -21.43 -4.93
CA SER A 37 8.88 -21.90 -6.00
C SER A 37 7.43 -22.09 -5.55
N ASP A 38 7.23 -22.30 -4.25
CA ASP A 38 5.95 -22.51 -3.57
C ASP A 38 5.55 -21.33 -2.68
N ALA A 39 6.21 -20.20 -2.82
CA ALA A 39 5.91 -19.00 -2.05
C ALA A 39 4.45 -18.57 -2.24
N VAL A 40 3.81 -18.20 -1.15
CA VAL A 40 2.47 -17.61 -1.19
C VAL A 40 2.59 -16.14 -1.56
N VAL A 41 1.83 -15.70 -2.56
CA VAL A 41 1.85 -14.31 -3.02
C VAL A 41 0.45 -13.73 -2.92
N HIS A 42 0.28 -12.77 -2.05
CA HIS A 42 -0.95 -12.04 -1.85
C HIS A 42 -0.93 -10.73 -2.63
N MET A 43 -1.80 -10.61 -3.63
CA MET A 43 -1.97 -9.42 -4.47
C MET A 43 -3.33 -8.77 -4.22
N PRO A 44 -3.48 -7.46 -4.51
CA PRO A 44 -4.76 -6.77 -4.35
C PRO A 44 -5.81 -7.31 -5.31
N TYR A 45 -7.08 -7.08 -4.98
CA TYR A 45 -8.17 -7.32 -5.92
C TYR A 45 -8.02 -6.40 -7.17
N PRO A 46 -8.20 -6.90 -8.41
CA PRO A 46 -8.85 -8.17 -8.79
C PRO A 46 -7.89 -9.35 -8.96
N ILE A 47 -6.62 -9.24 -8.68
CA ILE A 47 -5.62 -10.29 -8.93
C ILE A 47 -5.82 -11.45 -7.94
N GLY A 48 -5.69 -11.19 -6.62
CA GLY A 48 -5.83 -12.21 -5.59
C GLY A 48 -4.57 -13.01 -5.32
N ASP A 49 -4.73 -14.21 -4.73
CA ASP A 49 -3.61 -15.04 -4.29
C ASP A 49 -2.99 -15.83 -5.45
N LEU A 50 -1.66 -15.91 -5.47
CA LEU A 50 -0.84 -16.59 -6.47
C LEU A 50 0.21 -17.48 -5.79
N THR A 51 0.85 -18.35 -6.56
CA THR A 51 1.89 -19.25 -6.06
C THR A 51 3.19 -19.11 -6.84
N GLY A 52 4.24 -18.72 -6.14
CA GLY A 52 5.60 -18.69 -6.65
C GLY A 52 5.90 -17.61 -7.70
N PRO A 53 7.15 -17.54 -8.14
CA PRO A 53 7.65 -16.45 -8.97
C PRO A 53 7.11 -16.44 -10.40
N GLN A 54 6.78 -17.61 -10.97
CA GLN A 54 6.32 -17.68 -12.34
C GLN A 54 4.90 -17.15 -12.48
N GLU A 55 3.97 -17.58 -11.60
CA GLU A 55 2.60 -17.10 -11.64
C GLU A 55 2.53 -15.61 -11.33
N LEU A 56 3.36 -15.13 -10.38
CA LEU A 56 3.50 -13.70 -10.10
C LEU A 56 3.93 -12.92 -11.36
N TYR A 57 4.92 -13.42 -12.09
CA TYR A 57 5.37 -12.74 -13.30
C TYR A 57 4.29 -12.72 -14.38
N ASP A 58 3.72 -13.89 -14.69
CA ASP A 58 2.79 -14.06 -15.81
C ASP A 58 1.47 -13.32 -15.58
N THR A 59 0.99 -13.29 -14.32
CA THR A 59 -0.29 -12.69 -13.97
C THR A 59 -0.19 -11.19 -13.71
N CYS A 60 0.92 -10.71 -13.14
CA CYS A 60 1.06 -9.34 -12.68
C CYS A 60 2.01 -8.52 -13.56
N TYR A 61 3.27 -8.94 -13.66
CA TYR A 61 4.31 -8.10 -14.26
C TYR A 61 4.29 -8.10 -15.78
N ALA A 62 4.06 -9.25 -16.42
CA ALA A 62 4.03 -9.32 -17.88
C ALA A 62 2.87 -8.48 -18.48
N PRO A 63 1.63 -8.51 -17.94
CA PRO A 63 0.57 -7.62 -18.39
C PRO A 63 0.87 -6.14 -18.13
N LEU A 64 1.49 -5.81 -16.98
CA LEU A 64 1.85 -4.43 -16.65
C LEU A 64 2.95 -3.92 -17.61
N LEU A 65 4.00 -4.72 -17.88
CA LEU A 65 5.04 -4.38 -18.83
C LEU A 65 4.48 -4.20 -20.26
N LYS A 66 3.51 -5.03 -20.66
CA LYS A 66 2.82 -4.85 -21.94
C LYS A 66 2.06 -3.52 -22.01
N ALA A 67 1.46 -3.11 -20.90
CA ALA A 67 0.74 -1.85 -20.82
C ALA A 67 1.66 -0.64 -20.75
N MET A 68 2.82 -0.79 -20.11
CA MET A 68 3.87 0.21 -19.91
C MET A 68 5.22 -0.36 -20.34
N PRO A 69 5.59 -0.29 -21.65
CA PRO A 69 6.80 -0.95 -22.18
C PRO A 69 8.13 -0.42 -21.63
N ASP A 70 8.13 0.80 -21.12
CA ASP A 70 9.23 1.48 -20.43
C ASP A 70 9.08 1.45 -18.91
N LEU A 71 8.46 0.39 -18.36
CA LEU A 71 8.21 0.23 -16.94
C LEU A 71 9.49 0.31 -16.12
N GLU A 72 9.47 1.11 -15.08
CA GLU A 72 10.51 1.18 -14.06
C GLU A 72 9.90 1.14 -12.65
N ARG A 73 10.60 0.52 -11.70
CA ARG A 73 10.28 0.56 -10.29
C ARG A 73 11.24 1.47 -9.55
N ARG A 74 10.73 2.43 -8.80
CA ARG A 74 11.51 3.31 -7.94
C ARG A 74 11.12 3.12 -6.49
N ASP A 75 11.99 2.48 -5.73
CA ASP A 75 11.85 2.36 -4.28
C ASP A 75 12.23 3.68 -3.60
N TRP A 76 11.50 4.08 -2.58
CA TRP A 76 11.83 5.19 -1.70
C TRP A 76 11.84 4.79 -0.22
N ILE A 77 11.29 3.62 0.16
CA ILE A 77 11.51 2.94 1.43
C ILE A 77 11.96 1.51 1.14
N VAL A 78 13.01 1.07 1.81
CA VAL A 78 13.45 -0.32 1.93
C VAL A 78 13.96 -0.52 3.33
N MET A 79 13.24 -1.28 4.11
CA MET A 79 13.53 -1.53 5.52
C MET A 79 13.36 -3.00 5.85
N GLY A 80 13.98 -3.46 6.94
CA GLY A 80 13.84 -4.84 7.37
C GLY A 80 13.87 -4.98 8.88
N GLY A 81 13.18 -5.99 9.39
CA GLY A 81 13.15 -6.25 10.81
C GLY A 81 12.48 -7.58 11.14
N ARG A 82 12.49 -7.89 12.43
CA ARG A 82 11.83 -9.07 12.99
C ARG A 82 10.57 -8.64 13.70
N THR A 83 9.48 -9.38 13.44
CA THR A 83 8.20 -9.14 14.09
C THR A 83 8.14 -9.75 15.49
N GLU A 84 7.09 -9.41 16.23
CA GLU A 84 6.76 -10.01 17.52
C GLU A 84 6.52 -11.52 17.46
N HIS A 85 6.22 -12.04 16.29
CA HIS A 85 6.03 -13.48 16.03
C HIS A 85 7.33 -14.22 15.71
N GLY A 86 8.45 -13.48 15.61
CA GLY A 86 9.76 -14.03 15.30
C GLY A 86 10.04 -14.19 13.80
N ASP A 87 9.17 -13.71 12.93
CA ASP A 87 9.35 -13.71 11.49
C ASP A 87 10.20 -12.55 11.01
N ASP A 88 11.07 -12.79 10.04
CA ASP A 88 11.88 -11.76 9.39
C ASP A 88 11.16 -11.24 8.13
N TRP A 89 10.93 -9.94 8.09
CA TRP A 89 10.27 -9.26 6.99
C TRP A 89 11.11 -8.13 6.41
N ILE A 90 10.94 -7.91 5.10
CA ILE A 90 11.39 -6.72 4.38
C ILE A 90 10.18 -5.99 3.86
N GLY A 91 10.12 -4.69 4.07
CA GLY A 91 9.10 -3.81 3.50
C GLY A 91 9.72 -2.88 2.45
N CYS A 92 9.08 -2.79 1.28
CA CYS A 92 9.43 -1.89 0.19
C CYS A 92 8.25 -1.01 -0.14
N GLY A 93 8.47 0.31 -0.20
CA GLY A 93 7.49 1.29 -0.68
C GLY A 93 8.08 2.11 -1.81
N GLY A 94 7.27 2.40 -2.82
CA GLY A 94 7.73 3.12 -4.00
C GLY A 94 6.64 3.34 -5.03
N HIS A 95 7.09 3.59 -6.26
CA HIS A 95 6.21 3.69 -7.42
C HIS A 95 6.74 2.87 -8.58
N TYR A 96 5.81 2.29 -9.33
CA TYR A 96 6.02 1.93 -10.73
C TYR A 96 5.74 3.16 -11.59
N TYR A 97 6.57 3.40 -12.58
CA TYR A 97 6.42 4.46 -13.58
C TYR A 97 6.50 3.85 -14.97
N GLY A 98 5.76 4.39 -15.91
CA GLY A 98 5.87 4.02 -17.33
C GLY A 98 4.95 4.85 -18.21
N THR A 99 5.17 4.80 -19.51
CA THR A 99 4.27 5.38 -20.51
C THR A 99 3.14 4.39 -20.76
N PHE A 100 1.93 4.73 -20.29
CA PHE A 100 0.76 3.83 -20.32
C PHE A 100 0.11 3.86 -21.71
N VAL A 101 0.43 2.88 -22.56
CA VAL A 101 0.10 2.84 -23.99
C VAL A 101 -0.93 1.79 -24.38
N ALA A 102 -1.18 0.78 -23.56
CA ALA A 102 -2.17 -0.27 -23.82
C ALA A 102 -3.06 -0.52 -22.60
N PRO A 103 -4.31 -0.97 -22.77
CA PRO A 103 -5.22 -1.21 -21.65
C PRO A 103 -4.65 -2.21 -20.63
N TRP A 104 -4.82 -1.92 -19.35
CA TRP A 104 -4.46 -2.79 -18.21
C TRP A 104 -5.60 -2.86 -17.21
N LEU A 105 -6.03 -4.06 -16.82
CA LEU A 105 -7.19 -4.27 -15.95
C LEU A 105 -8.43 -3.47 -16.41
N GLU A 106 -8.70 -3.46 -17.70
CA GLU A 106 -9.78 -2.68 -18.33
C GLU A 106 -9.63 -1.14 -18.20
N ILE A 107 -8.55 -0.66 -17.57
CA ILE A 107 -8.25 0.78 -17.48
C ILE A 107 -7.73 1.24 -18.85
N PRO A 108 -8.32 2.29 -19.45
CA PRO A 108 -7.85 2.80 -20.73
C PRO A 108 -6.48 3.48 -20.58
N PRO A 109 -5.61 3.37 -21.61
CA PRO A 109 -4.29 3.99 -21.56
C PRO A 109 -4.38 5.52 -21.56
N THR A 110 -3.40 6.15 -20.89
CA THR A 110 -3.27 7.61 -20.86
C THR A 110 -2.52 8.16 -22.06
N GLY A 111 -1.68 7.35 -22.69
CA GLY A 111 -0.76 7.77 -23.77
C GLY A 111 0.47 8.55 -23.27
N HIS A 112 0.65 8.70 -21.96
CA HIS A 112 1.79 9.43 -21.37
C HIS A 112 2.22 8.82 -20.04
N LEU A 113 3.18 9.45 -19.36
CA LEU A 113 3.69 9.02 -18.07
C LEU A 113 2.53 8.78 -17.09
N THR A 114 2.54 7.59 -16.49
CA THR A 114 1.61 7.16 -15.46
C THR A 114 2.42 6.54 -14.33
N HIS A 115 1.97 6.74 -13.11
CA HIS A 115 2.59 6.15 -11.92
C HIS A 115 1.59 5.32 -11.15
N MET A 116 2.08 4.35 -10.40
CA MET A 116 1.31 3.51 -9.50
C MET A 116 2.11 3.27 -8.23
N ARG A 117 1.59 3.76 -7.10
CA ARG A 117 2.21 3.48 -5.80
C ARG A 117 2.07 2.01 -5.45
N TYR A 118 3.08 1.47 -4.79
CA TYR A 118 3.03 0.13 -4.22
C TYR A 118 3.62 0.09 -2.81
N HIS A 119 3.11 -0.83 -2.00
CA HIS A 119 3.73 -1.32 -0.78
C HIS A 119 3.84 -2.83 -0.89
N GLU A 120 5.04 -3.37 -0.74
CA GLU A 120 5.33 -4.80 -0.89
C GLU A 120 6.14 -5.29 0.30
N PHE A 121 5.69 -6.40 0.89
CA PHE A 121 6.29 -7.02 2.06
C PHE A 121 6.69 -8.44 1.73
N TYR A 122 7.90 -8.81 2.12
CA TYR A 122 8.52 -10.10 1.83
C TYR A 122 8.91 -10.79 3.13
N ARG A 123 8.31 -11.94 3.43
CA ARG A 123 8.74 -12.79 4.55
C ARG A 123 9.85 -13.70 4.08
N ILE A 124 10.94 -13.74 4.88
CA ILE A 124 12.16 -14.46 4.51
C ILE A 124 12.40 -15.60 5.49
N VAL A 125 12.61 -16.79 4.95
CA VAL A 125 13.01 -17.99 5.68
C VAL A 125 14.16 -18.64 4.91
N ASP A 126 15.22 -18.99 5.61
CA ASP A 126 16.40 -19.68 5.07
C ASP A 126 16.96 -19.06 3.78
N GLY A 127 16.99 -17.72 3.72
CA GLY A 127 17.54 -16.98 2.58
C GLY A 127 16.65 -17.02 1.32
N ARG A 128 15.35 -17.25 1.47
CA ARG A 128 14.35 -17.21 0.40
C ARG A 128 13.12 -16.43 0.85
N VAL A 129 12.50 -15.75 -0.08
CA VAL A 129 11.15 -15.18 0.13
C VAL A 129 10.13 -16.30 0.03
N VAL A 130 9.38 -16.53 1.11
CA VAL A 130 8.37 -17.59 1.20
C VAL A 130 6.94 -17.06 1.20
N GLU A 131 6.78 -15.77 1.43
CA GLU A 131 5.48 -15.08 1.38
C GLU A 131 5.67 -13.63 0.93
N ILE A 132 4.74 -13.15 0.12
CA ILE A 132 4.67 -11.76 -0.33
C ILE A 132 3.26 -11.24 -0.01
N GLN A 133 3.19 -10.06 0.61
CA GLN A 133 1.95 -9.32 0.77
C GLN A 133 2.12 -7.98 0.07
N THR A 134 1.29 -7.72 -0.93
CA THR A 134 1.47 -6.57 -1.83
C THR A 134 0.17 -5.83 -2.04
N LEU A 135 0.24 -4.51 -1.97
CA LEU A 135 -0.80 -3.62 -2.46
C LEU A 135 -0.25 -2.70 -3.54
N TRP A 136 -0.95 -2.65 -4.66
CA TRP A 136 -0.76 -1.71 -5.76
C TRP A 136 -1.93 -0.72 -5.78
N ASP A 137 -1.64 0.57 -5.88
CA ASP A 137 -2.67 1.61 -5.92
C ASP A 137 -3.33 1.67 -7.31
N ILE A 138 -4.08 0.61 -7.65
CA ILE A 138 -4.81 0.51 -8.91
C ILE A 138 -5.77 1.69 -9.10
N PRO A 139 -6.50 2.17 -8.06
CA PRO A 139 -7.29 3.39 -8.15
C PRO A 139 -6.50 4.62 -8.61
N GLU A 140 -5.22 4.75 -8.22
CA GLU A 140 -4.34 5.84 -8.67
C GLU A 140 -4.16 5.84 -10.20
N VAL A 141 -4.00 4.66 -10.81
CA VAL A 141 -3.94 4.50 -12.27
C VAL A 141 -5.28 4.85 -12.92
N MET A 142 -6.41 4.40 -12.32
CA MET A 142 -7.76 4.74 -12.80
C MET A 142 -7.99 6.26 -12.80
N MET A 143 -7.55 6.96 -11.74
CA MET A 143 -7.69 8.42 -11.65
C MET A 143 -6.88 9.17 -12.70
N GLN A 144 -5.62 8.76 -12.91
CA GLN A 144 -4.77 9.34 -13.95
C GLN A 144 -5.35 9.12 -15.35
N ALA A 145 -5.96 7.96 -15.59
CA ALA A 145 -6.69 7.65 -16.83
C ALA A 145 -8.07 8.35 -16.92
N LYS A 146 -8.46 9.16 -15.93
CA LYS A 146 -9.80 9.77 -15.80
C LYS A 146 -10.91 8.72 -15.91
N ALA A 147 -10.69 7.58 -15.31
CA ALA A 147 -11.56 6.40 -15.38
C ALA A 147 -11.96 5.88 -13.99
N TRP A 148 -11.74 6.66 -12.93
CA TRP A 148 -12.20 6.33 -11.58
C TRP A 148 -13.71 6.48 -11.45
N PRO A 149 -14.48 5.38 -11.28
CA PRO A 149 -15.93 5.42 -11.36
C PRO A 149 -16.62 5.54 -9.97
N MET A 150 -15.88 5.98 -8.97
CA MET A 150 -16.35 6.10 -7.59
C MET A 150 -16.35 7.56 -7.13
N ALA A 151 -16.78 7.81 -5.88
CA ALA A 151 -16.76 9.14 -5.30
C ALA A 151 -15.35 9.76 -5.30
N PRO A 152 -15.24 11.09 -5.45
CA PRO A 152 -13.98 11.79 -5.27
C PRO A 152 -13.40 11.56 -3.87
N SER A 153 -12.09 11.58 -3.75
CA SER A 153 -11.39 11.52 -2.47
C SER A 153 -11.71 12.76 -1.62
N LEU A 154 -11.78 12.59 -0.32
CA LEU A 154 -11.92 13.71 0.62
C LEU A 154 -10.58 14.40 0.85
N GLY A 155 -9.48 13.64 0.91
CA GLY A 155 -8.12 14.15 0.98
C GLY A 155 -7.57 14.56 -0.38
N LEU A 156 -6.36 15.14 -0.38
CA LEU A 156 -5.69 15.57 -1.60
C LEU A 156 -5.09 14.38 -2.35
N GLU A 157 -5.38 14.31 -3.66
CA GLU A 157 -4.76 13.36 -4.58
C GLU A 157 -3.58 13.99 -5.30
N PHE A 158 -2.42 13.34 -5.25
CA PHE A 158 -1.20 13.73 -5.96
C PHE A 158 -0.20 12.57 -5.95
N CYS A 159 0.87 12.64 -6.74
CA CYS A 159 1.95 11.66 -6.68
C CYS A 159 2.63 11.72 -5.31
N ILE A 160 2.45 10.70 -4.50
CA ILE A 160 2.93 10.64 -3.11
C ILE A 160 4.46 10.63 -3.10
N PRO A 161 5.13 11.54 -2.38
CA PRO A 161 6.59 11.55 -2.31
C PRO A 161 7.11 10.45 -1.38
N GLY A 162 8.37 10.08 -1.57
CA GLY A 162 9.16 9.36 -0.58
C GLY A 162 9.47 10.24 0.65
N PRO A 163 10.22 9.70 1.62
CA PRO A 163 10.60 10.42 2.85
C PRO A 163 11.26 11.76 2.58
N ALA A 164 10.84 12.79 3.29
CA ALA A 164 11.39 14.13 3.16
C ALA A 164 12.91 14.21 3.45
N THR A 165 13.42 13.26 4.22
CA THR A 165 14.85 13.11 4.58
C THR A 165 15.67 12.36 3.54
N LEU A 166 15.02 11.72 2.54
CA LEU A 166 15.66 10.93 1.49
C LEU A 166 16.51 9.74 2.00
N ASP A 167 16.22 9.24 3.18
CA ASP A 167 16.94 8.17 3.87
C ASP A 167 16.11 6.88 4.06
N GLY A 168 14.99 6.76 3.37
CA GLY A 168 14.08 5.61 3.51
C GLY A 168 14.63 4.28 3.01
N ILE A 169 15.70 4.29 2.20
CA ILE A 169 16.45 3.07 1.88
C ILE A 169 17.51 2.86 2.98
N VAL A 170 17.11 2.14 4.03
CA VAL A 170 17.93 1.97 5.24
C VAL A 170 19.06 0.96 4.97
N PRO A 171 20.33 1.41 4.88
CA PRO A 171 21.42 0.53 4.44
C PRO A 171 21.90 -0.45 5.51
N GLY A 172 21.65 -0.18 6.79
CA GLY A 172 22.23 -0.88 7.94
C GLY A 172 23.57 -0.26 8.40
N PRO A 173 24.18 -0.79 9.46
CA PRO A 173 23.69 -1.94 10.23
C PRO A 173 22.37 -1.65 10.94
N TRP A 174 21.61 -2.71 11.22
CA TRP A 174 20.35 -2.60 11.93
C TRP A 174 20.60 -2.21 13.39
N ASP A 175 19.90 -1.17 13.84
CA ASP A 175 19.94 -0.68 15.23
C ASP A 175 18.73 -1.25 15.99
N ASP A 176 18.95 -2.27 16.81
CA ASP A 176 17.91 -2.97 17.55
C ASP A 176 17.13 -2.03 18.47
N ALA A 177 17.83 -1.26 19.29
CA ALA A 177 17.19 -0.41 20.29
C ALA A 177 16.32 0.68 19.64
N LYS A 178 16.81 1.31 18.59
CA LYS A 178 16.10 2.34 17.85
C LYS A 178 14.93 1.76 17.08
N SER A 179 15.11 0.63 16.43
CA SER A 179 14.08 -0.08 15.67
C SER A 179 12.94 -0.53 16.57
N GLN A 180 13.24 -1.09 17.73
CA GLN A 180 12.24 -1.47 18.73
C GLN A 180 11.51 -0.26 19.30
N ALA A 181 12.20 0.84 19.58
CA ALA A 181 11.58 2.07 20.07
C ALA A 181 10.60 2.65 19.05
N SER A 182 10.98 2.71 17.77
CA SER A 182 10.11 3.17 16.69
C SER A 182 8.88 2.27 16.53
N CYS A 183 9.07 0.96 16.49
CA CYS A 183 7.97 -0.01 16.40
C CYS A 183 7.02 0.10 17.60
N SER A 184 7.53 0.14 18.82
CA SER A 184 6.74 0.26 20.05
C SER A 184 5.92 1.55 20.08
N HIS A 185 6.49 2.66 19.60
CA HIS A 185 5.77 3.94 19.50
C HIS A 185 4.56 3.83 18.56
N ILE A 186 4.71 3.14 17.43
CA ILE A 186 3.59 2.91 16.50
C ILE A 186 2.52 2.01 17.11
N VAL A 187 2.92 0.90 17.74
CA VAL A 187 1.98 0.00 18.38
C VAL A 187 1.19 0.72 19.50
N GLU A 188 1.87 1.49 20.37
CA GLU A 188 1.22 2.29 21.42
C GLU A 188 0.25 3.32 20.82
N MET A 189 0.66 4.01 19.75
CA MET A 189 -0.20 4.96 19.03
C MET A 189 -1.47 4.28 18.51
N LEU A 190 -1.36 3.11 17.89
CA LEU A 190 -2.52 2.36 17.37
C LEU A 190 -3.45 1.89 18.51
N GLU A 191 -2.90 1.47 19.64
CA GLU A 191 -3.70 1.14 20.85
C GLU A 191 -4.49 2.36 21.35
N HIS A 192 -3.89 3.55 21.32
CA HIS A 192 -4.59 4.78 21.66
C HIS A 192 -5.67 5.15 20.63
N LEU A 193 -5.41 4.97 19.35
CA LEU A 193 -6.42 5.22 18.30
C LEU A 193 -7.65 4.32 18.45
N LYS A 194 -7.49 3.07 18.93
CA LYS A 194 -8.61 2.13 19.14
C LYS A 194 -9.58 2.57 20.25
N LYS A 195 -9.15 3.41 21.17
CA LYS A 195 -10.00 3.87 22.29
C LYS A 195 -11.20 4.70 21.83
N HIS A 196 -11.05 5.43 20.73
CA HIS A 196 -12.12 6.26 20.16
C HIS A 196 -12.83 5.50 19.01
N PRO A 197 -14.18 5.52 18.92
CA PRO A 197 -15.14 6.23 19.80
C PRO A 197 -15.62 5.43 21.00
N SER A 198 -15.26 4.15 21.16
CA SER A 198 -15.85 3.24 22.16
C SER A 198 -15.59 3.62 23.63
N GLN A 199 -14.49 4.32 23.91
CA GLN A 199 -14.06 4.68 25.27
C GLN A 199 -14.12 6.19 25.56
N GLY A 200 -14.56 7.01 24.61
CA GLY A 200 -14.66 8.45 24.80
C GLY A 200 -14.55 9.24 23.50
N GLY A 201 -14.45 10.55 23.65
CA GLY A 201 -14.24 11.48 22.53
C GLY A 201 -12.82 11.37 21.93
N PRO A 202 -12.49 12.27 20.97
CA PRO A 202 -11.19 12.22 20.30
C PRO A 202 -9.97 12.39 21.23
N GLU A 203 -10.16 13.00 22.40
CA GLU A 203 -9.12 13.25 23.40
C GLU A 203 -8.48 11.96 23.93
N VAL A 204 -9.23 10.86 24.00
CA VAL A 204 -8.71 9.57 24.49
C VAL A 204 -7.61 8.98 23.61
N MET A 205 -7.51 9.45 22.36
CA MET A 205 -6.45 9.03 21.43
C MET A 205 -5.11 9.67 21.71
N GLU A 206 -5.07 10.76 22.48
CA GLU A 206 -3.85 11.51 22.84
C GLU A 206 -2.93 11.77 21.63
N MET A 207 -3.51 12.07 20.48
CA MET A 207 -2.77 12.19 19.21
C MET A 207 -1.53 13.09 19.26
N PRO A 208 -1.52 14.24 19.98
CA PRO A 208 -0.32 15.07 20.09
C PRO A 208 0.87 14.39 20.78
N LYS A 209 0.65 13.31 21.55
CA LYS A 209 1.72 12.52 22.16
C LYS A 209 2.52 11.73 21.13
N PHE A 210 1.88 11.33 20.04
CA PHE A 210 2.45 10.42 19.04
C PHE A 210 2.80 11.10 17.73
N TRP A 211 2.05 12.13 17.33
CA TRP A 211 2.11 12.73 16.02
C TRP A 211 2.73 14.11 16.04
N HIS A 212 3.69 14.32 15.15
CA HIS A 212 4.26 15.64 14.93
C HIS A 212 3.16 16.59 14.40
N PRO A 213 3.07 17.87 14.88
CA PRO A 213 1.99 18.80 14.48
C PRO A 213 1.96 19.10 12.98
N ARG A 214 3.09 18.95 12.28
CA ARG A 214 3.20 19.12 10.83
C ARG A 214 3.36 17.79 10.08
N MET A 215 2.78 16.69 10.63
CA MET A 215 2.83 15.39 10.00
C MET A 215 2.06 15.36 8.67
N ASN A 216 2.43 14.44 7.79
CA ASN A 216 1.64 14.06 6.62
C ASN A 216 1.15 12.61 6.78
N TRP A 217 -0.12 12.42 6.50
CA TRP A 217 -0.73 11.12 6.35
C TRP A 217 -1.06 10.91 4.86
N TYR A 218 -0.30 10.07 4.19
CA TYR A 218 -0.42 9.78 2.77
C TYR A 218 -1.35 8.57 2.57
N GLY A 219 -2.65 8.82 2.45
CA GLY A 219 -3.65 7.78 2.18
C GLY A 219 -3.57 7.22 0.77
N PRO A 220 -4.26 6.09 0.48
CA PRO A 220 -4.37 5.55 -0.87
C PRO A 220 -5.26 6.43 -1.74
N ALA A 221 -5.13 6.28 -3.06
CA ALA A 221 -6.04 6.91 -4.00
C ALA A 221 -7.49 6.44 -3.74
N GLY A 222 -8.41 7.39 -3.70
CA GLY A 222 -9.80 7.18 -3.26
C GLY A 222 -10.07 7.68 -1.83
N ILE A 223 -9.06 7.72 -0.96
CA ILE A 223 -9.12 8.39 0.35
C ILE A 223 -8.39 9.73 0.29
N GLY A 224 -7.18 9.74 -0.26
CA GLY A 224 -6.35 10.92 -0.41
C GLY A 224 -5.57 11.29 0.86
N THR A 225 -4.79 12.35 0.78
CA THR A 225 -3.82 12.78 1.78
C THR A 225 -4.37 13.85 2.70
N GLY A 226 -4.02 13.76 4.01
CA GLY A 226 -4.27 14.77 5.03
C GLY A 226 -2.98 15.29 5.64
N ARG A 227 -2.93 16.60 5.99
CA ARG A 227 -1.79 17.22 6.66
C ARG A 227 -2.15 17.66 8.07
N GLY A 228 -1.26 17.35 9.02
CA GLY A 228 -1.45 17.60 10.44
C GLY A 228 -2.59 16.77 11.03
N ILE A 229 -2.73 16.80 12.35
CA ILE A 229 -3.78 16.04 13.04
C ILE A 229 -5.18 16.42 12.55
N ALA A 230 -5.43 17.71 12.34
CA ALA A 230 -6.73 18.19 11.85
C ALA A 230 -7.05 17.68 10.45
N GLY A 231 -6.08 17.71 9.53
CA GLY A 231 -6.26 17.19 8.17
C GLY A 231 -6.48 15.69 8.15
N PHE A 232 -5.69 14.92 8.89
CA PHE A 232 -5.88 13.48 9.06
C PHE A 232 -7.28 13.15 9.61
N ARG A 233 -7.72 13.86 10.65
CA ARG A 233 -9.03 13.63 11.26
C ARG A 233 -10.17 13.98 10.30
N ASN A 234 -10.13 15.18 9.70
CA ASN A 234 -11.26 15.69 8.91
C ASN A 234 -11.46 14.93 7.59
N TRP A 235 -10.37 14.53 6.93
CA TRP A 235 -10.44 13.94 5.61
C TRP A 235 -10.40 12.41 5.59
N HIS A 236 -9.97 11.79 6.70
CA HIS A 236 -9.91 10.34 6.81
C HIS A 236 -10.60 9.81 8.07
N GLN A 237 -10.11 10.17 9.28
CA GLN A 237 -10.48 9.44 10.49
C GLN A 237 -11.96 9.63 10.87
N ILE A 238 -12.50 10.84 10.79
CA ILE A 238 -13.90 11.11 11.13
C ILE A 238 -14.85 10.38 10.17
N PRO A 239 -14.72 10.51 8.82
CA PRO A 239 -15.55 9.76 7.88
C PRO A 239 -15.43 8.24 8.06
N PHE A 240 -14.23 7.75 8.32
CA PHE A 240 -13.96 6.34 8.55
C PHE A 240 -14.67 5.80 9.79
N LEU A 241 -14.55 6.49 10.92
CA LEU A 241 -15.16 6.06 12.20
C LEU A 241 -16.67 6.26 12.23
N ASN A 242 -17.19 7.27 11.52
CA ASN A 242 -18.63 7.44 11.34
C ASN A 242 -19.22 6.28 10.54
N GLY A 243 -18.51 5.80 9.53
CA GLY A 243 -18.94 4.65 8.73
C GLY A 243 -18.69 3.31 9.42
N MET A 244 -17.63 3.20 10.20
CA MET A 244 -17.15 1.93 10.82
C MET A 244 -16.76 2.14 12.29
N PRO A 245 -17.75 2.34 13.19
CA PRO A 245 -17.50 2.70 14.60
C PRO A 245 -16.98 1.54 15.46
N ASP A 246 -17.02 0.32 14.96
CA ASP A 246 -16.55 -0.88 15.65
C ASP A 246 -15.05 -1.17 15.46
N ARG A 247 -14.28 -0.13 15.14
CA ARG A 247 -12.83 -0.19 15.05
C ARG A 247 -12.21 -0.81 16.29
N GLY A 248 -11.29 -1.76 16.07
CA GLY A 248 -10.60 -2.45 17.17
C GLY A 248 -11.39 -3.56 17.86
N LYS A 249 -12.66 -3.79 17.49
CA LYS A 249 -13.50 -4.82 18.11
C LYS A 249 -13.05 -6.25 17.80
N TYR A 250 -12.43 -6.46 16.65
CA TYR A 250 -12.08 -7.80 16.13
C TYR A 250 -10.56 -8.00 16.04
N VAL A 251 -9.78 -7.38 16.91
CA VAL A 251 -8.32 -7.45 16.87
C VAL A 251 -7.77 -8.86 17.11
N ASP A 252 -8.51 -9.68 17.87
CA ASP A 252 -8.11 -11.06 18.17
C ASP A 252 -8.36 -12.02 16.99
N ASP A 253 -9.10 -11.58 15.97
CA ASP A 253 -9.43 -12.37 14.77
C ASP A 253 -8.47 -12.11 13.59
N ILE A 254 -7.43 -11.30 13.78
CA ILE A 254 -6.50 -10.86 12.74
C ILE A 254 -5.06 -10.93 13.21
N THR A 255 -4.13 -10.99 12.25
CA THR A 255 -2.69 -11.01 12.54
C THR A 255 -2.04 -9.75 12.00
N TYR A 256 -1.25 -9.10 12.84
CA TYR A 256 -0.37 -8.00 12.49
C TYR A 256 1.08 -8.48 12.47
N HIS A 257 1.86 -7.93 11.57
CA HIS A 257 3.30 -8.13 11.50
C HIS A 257 3.98 -6.77 11.58
N PHE A 258 4.29 -6.32 12.81
CA PHE A 258 4.99 -5.06 13.05
C PHE A 258 6.49 -5.28 13.11
N PHE A 259 7.26 -4.38 12.49
CA PHE A 259 8.72 -4.36 12.61
C PHE A 259 9.25 -2.95 12.40
N GLY A 260 10.47 -2.71 12.89
CA GLY A 260 11.15 -1.41 12.81
C GLY A 260 12.55 -1.53 12.20
N ASP A 261 13.03 -0.43 11.61
CA ASP A 261 14.40 -0.27 11.10
C ASP A 261 14.82 1.20 11.26
N GLY A 262 15.57 1.49 12.33
CA GLY A 262 15.96 2.85 12.69
C GLY A 262 14.75 3.73 13.02
N GLU A 263 14.60 4.87 12.31
CA GLU A 263 13.46 5.80 12.47
C GLU A 263 12.19 5.33 11.73
N TYR A 264 12.22 4.17 11.09
CA TYR A 264 11.11 3.64 10.35
C TYR A 264 10.43 2.50 11.07
N ALA A 265 9.12 2.43 10.94
CA ALA A 265 8.32 1.28 11.35
C ALA A 265 7.36 0.90 10.22
N ALA A 266 6.95 -0.36 10.19
CA ALA A 266 6.02 -0.86 9.20
C ALA A 266 5.06 -1.88 9.81
N VAL A 267 3.92 -2.07 9.13
CA VAL A 267 2.98 -3.15 9.42
C VAL A 267 2.46 -3.76 8.15
N THR A 268 2.31 -5.07 8.18
CA THR A 268 1.59 -5.85 7.18
C THR A 268 0.62 -6.82 7.85
N GLY A 269 -0.25 -7.47 7.08
CA GLY A 269 -1.20 -8.48 7.52
C GLY A 269 -2.30 -8.70 6.48
N TRP A 270 -2.74 -9.96 6.34
CA TRP A 270 -3.61 -10.34 5.24
C TRP A 270 -4.76 -11.27 5.67
N PRO A 271 -5.91 -10.70 6.15
CA PRO A 271 -6.20 -9.28 6.43
C PRO A 271 -5.64 -8.82 7.77
N ASN A 272 -5.60 -7.50 7.98
CA ASN A 272 -5.26 -6.91 9.27
C ASN A 272 -6.29 -5.90 9.81
N MET A 273 -7.46 -5.84 9.22
CA MET A 273 -8.61 -5.09 9.76
C MET A 273 -9.92 -5.85 9.50
N ILE A 274 -10.84 -5.80 10.48
CA ILE A 274 -12.22 -6.29 10.37
C ILE A 274 -13.14 -5.22 10.93
N GLN A 275 -14.14 -4.78 10.15
CA GLN A 275 -15.05 -3.70 10.54
C GLN A 275 -16.42 -3.87 9.89
N THR A 276 -17.43 -3.21 10.46
CA THR A 276 -18.81 -3.25 9.95
C THR A 276 -19.21 -1.86 9.42
N VAL A 277 -19.64 -1.81 8.17
CA VAL A 277 -20.08 -0.54 7.54
C VAL A 277 -21.49 -0.21 7.96
N THR A 278 -21.63 0.81 8.83
CA THR A 278 -22.89 1.26 9.45
C THR A 278 -23.03 2.78 9.39
N HIS A 279 -23.97 3.36 10.12
CA HIS A 279 -24.21 4.81 10.28
C HIS A 279 -24.22 5.57 8.95
N ASP A 280 -23.20 6.40 8.71
CA ASP A 280 -23.15 7.28 7.53
C ASP A 280 -22.69 6.56 6.26
N GLY A 281 -22.32 5.28 6.36
CA GLY A 281 -21.63 4.57 5.28
C GLY A 281 -20.18 5.04 5.11
N TRP A 282 -19.53 4.67 4.00
CA TRP A 282 -18.14 4.99 3.78
C TRP A 282 -17.84 5.18 2.30
N MET A 283 -17.06 6.19 1.95
CA MET A 283 -16.58 6.46 0.59
C MET A 283 -17.70 6.51 -0.47
N GLY A 284 -18.83 7.13 -0.12
CA GLY A 284 -20.00 7.25 -1.01
C GLY A 284 -20.83 5.96 -1.10
N ILE A 285 -20.55 4.95 -0.29
CA ILE A 285 -21.35 3.73 -0.18
C ILE A 285 -22.25 3.82 1.05
N ALA A 286 -23.55 3.64 0.83
CA ALA A 286 -24.56 3.64 1.89
C ALA A 286 -24.26 2.55 2.95
N PRO A 287 -24.70 2.75 4.20
CA PRO A 287 -24.53 1.77 5.26
C PRO A 287 -25.19 0.44 4.89
N SER A 288 -24.41 -0.63 4.87
CA SER A 288 -24.89 -1.95 4.45
C SER A 288 -25.11 -2.91 5.62
N GLY A 289 -24.59 -2.59 6.81
CA GLY A 289 -24.52 -3.51 7.93
C GLY A 289 -23.57 -4.69 7.71
N LYS A 290 -22.85 -4.73 6.59
CA LYS A 290 -21.91 -5.80 6.29
C LYS A 290 -20.62 -5.63 7.05
N ARG A 291 -20.15 -6.73 7.65
CA ARG A 291 -18.80 -6.86 8.17
C ARG A 291 -17.87 -7.20 7.01
N ILE A 292 -16.80 -6.45 6.88
CA ILE A 292 -15.76 -6.64 5.85
C ILE A 292 -14.40 -6.80 6.48
N THR A 293 -13.52 -7.47 5.78
CA THR A 293 -12.08 -7.48 6.07
C THR A 293 -11.38 -6.43 5.21
N MET A 294 -10.30 -5.86 5.72
CA MET A 294 -9.44 -4.97 4.92
C MET A 294 -7.98 -5.38 5.11
N ARG A 295 -7.19 -5.08 4.09
CA ARG A 295 -5.76 -5.25 4.05
C ARG A 295 -5.15 -3.87 4.00
N SER A 296 -4.27 -3.54 4.96
CA SER A 296 -3.54 -2.28 5.03
C SER A 296 -2.06 -2.55 5.18
N LEU A 297 -1.27 -1.95 4.33
CA LEU A 297 0.18 -2.07 4.34
C LEU A 297 0.75 -0.68 4.56
N ASP A 298 1.35 -0.43 5.74
CA ASP A 298 1.69 0.90 6.18
C ASP A 298 3.17 1.04 6.51
N PHE A 299 3.71 2.24 6.24
CA PHE A 299 5.01 2.69 6.70
C PHE A 299 4.89 3.98 7.50
N TRP A 300 5.71 4.13 8.52
CA TRP A 300 5.87 5.35 9.30
C TRP A 300 7.31 5.77 9.35
N ARG A 301 7.56 7.08 9.34
CA ARG A 301 8.84 7.68 9.69
C ARG A 301 8.67 8.56 10.91
N LEU A 302 9.56 8.35 11.88
CA LEU A 302 9.63 9.17 13.08
C LEU A 302 10.69 10.27 12.90
N GLU A 303 10.49 11.37 13.59
CA GLU A 303 11.40 12.50 13.68
C GLU A 303 11.30 13.07 15.10
N ASP A 304 12.40 13.10 15.83
CA ASP A 304 12.43 13.52 17.24
C ASP A 304 11.42 12.76 18.12
N GLY A 305 11.24 11.47 17.88
CA GLY A 305 10.33 10.61 18.62
C GLY A 305 8.85 10.78 18.32
N LEU A 306 8.49 11.52 17.26
CA LEU A 306 7.10 11.72 16.82
C LEU A 306 6.91 11.26 15.38
N ILE A 307 5.72 10.75 15.04
CA ILE A 307 5.38 10.35 13.69
C ILE A 307 5.30 11.58 12.78
N ARG A 308 6.21 11.68 11.82
CA ARG A 308 6.33 12.79 10.89
C ARG A 308 5.67 12.54 9.55
N GLU A 309 5.76 11.29 9.08
CA GLU A 309 5.19 10.83 7.82
C GLU A 309 4.61 9.43 8.01
N ASN A 310 3.47 9.19 7.38
CA ASN A 310 2.84 7.88 7.35
C ASN A 310 2.30 7.61 5.95
N TRP A 311 2.77 6.54 5.32
CA TRP A 311 2.30 6.05 4.03
C TRP A 311 1.38 4.88 4.27
N VAL A 312 0.16 4.97 3.76
CA VAL A 312 -0.91 3.98 3.97
C VAL A 312 -1.42 3.48 2.63
N MET A 313 -1.49 2.17 2.50
CA MET A 313 -2.16 1.49 1.39
C MET A 313 -3.29 0.64 1.95
N VAL A 314 -4.45 0.69 1.30
CA VAL A 314 -5.60 -0.16 1.62
C VAL A 314 -6.14 -0.76 0.33
N ASP A 315 -6.48 -2.06 0.33
CA ASP A 315 -7.15 -2.70 -0.80
C ASP A 315 -8.62 -2.24 -0.90
N LEU A 316 -8.79 -1.02 -1.43
CA LEU A 316 -10.12 -0.41 -1.56
C LEU A 316 -11.01 -1.15 -2.54
N LEU A 317 -10.44 -1.73 -3.60
CA LEU A 317 -11.21 -2.48 -4.59
C LEU A 317 -11.81 -3.75 -3.97
N ASP A 318 -11.07 -4.43 -3.08
CA ASP A 318 -11.60 -5.56 -2.32
C ASP A 318 -12.66 -5.14 -1.31
N ALA A 319 -12.46 -4.01 -0.61
CA ALA A 319 -13.47 -3.46 0.30
C ALA A 319 -14.77 -3.16 -0.43
N TYR A 320 -14.72 -2.50 -1.60
CA TYR A 320 -15.89 -2.26 -2.43
C TYR A 320 -16.56 -3.57 -2.87
N ARG A 321 -15.79 -4.56 -3.33
CA ARG A 321 -16.30 -5.87 -3.73
C ARG A 321 -17.07 -6.55 -2.59
N GLN A 322 -16.52 -6.56 -1.38
CA GLN A 322 -17.19 -7.12 -0.19
C GLN A 322 -18.49 -6.38 0.14
N LEU A 323 -18.56 -5.08 -0.10
CA LEU A 323 -19.77 -4.27 0.05
C LEU A 323 -20.80 -4.51 -1.06
N GLY A 324 -20.45 -5.29 -2.09
CA GLY A 324 -21.33 -5.59 -3.23
C GLY A 324 -21.26 -4.55 -4.33
N VAL A 325 -20.19 -3.76 -4.39
CA VAL A 325 -19.94 -2.77 -5.44
C VAL A 325 -18.87 -3.31 -6.39
N ASP A 326 -19.28 -3.62 -7.61
CA ASP A 326 -18.35 -4.00 -8.68
C ASP A 326 -17.81 -2.73 -9.36
N VAL A 327 -16.60 -2.34 -8.95
CA VAL A 327 -15.92 -1.14 -9.48
C VAL A 327 -15.60 -1.32 -10.96
N PHE A 328 -15.25 -2.53 -11.41
CA PHE A 328 -14.95 -2.79 -12.82
C PHE A 328 -16.21 -2.77 -13.70
N ALA A 329 -17.35 -3.24 -13.21
CA ALA A 329 -18.61 -3.05 -13.92
C ALA A 329 -18.94 -1.55 -14.08
N ARG A 330 -18.74 -0.74 -13.04
CA ARG A 330 -18.88 0.71 -13.13
C ARG A 330 -17.87 1.35 -14.10
N LEU A 331 -16.62 0.87 -14.09
CA LEU A 331 -15.61 1.31 -15.05
C LEU A 331 -16.03 1.02 -16.50
N ARG A 332 -16.58 -0.15 -16.78
CA ARG A 332 -17.13 -0.50 -18.11
C ARG A 332 -18.25 0.44 -18.52
N GLU A 333 -19.20 0.74 -17.63
CA GLU A 333 -20.25 1.72 -17.89
C GLU A 333 -19.70 3.13 -18.15
N PHE A 334 -18.74 3.56 -17.34
CA PHE A 334 -18.08 4.85 -17.49
C PHE A 334 -17.33 4.97 -18.83
N ASN A 335 -16.67 3.90 -19.27
CA ASN A 335 -15.94 3.87 -20.52
C ASN A 335 -16.85 3.84 -21.77
N LYS A 336 -18.13 3.44 -21.64
CA LYS A 336 -19.10 3.50 -22.77
C LYS A 336 -19.34 4.92 -23.26
N ALA A 337 -19.16 5.93 -22.42
CA ALA A 337 -19.28 7.33 -22.79
C ALA A 337 -18.11 7.83 -23.64
N ARG A 338 -17.04 7.05 -23.77
CA ARG A 338 -15.86 7.40 -24.58
C ARG A 338 -16.13 7.05 -26.04
N VAL A 339 -15.77 7.94 -26.94
CA VAL A 339 -15.92 7.68 -28.39
C VAL A 339 -14.99 6.50 -28.78
N PRO A 340 -15.52 5.41 -29.36
CA PRO A 340 -14.68 4.31 -29.82
C PRO A 340 -13.60 4.81 -30.79
N GLY A 341 -12.35 4.47 -30.53
CA GLY A 341 -11.21 4.91 -31.35
C GLY A 341 -10.73 6.35 -31.10
N ALA A 342 -11.43 7.12 -30.25
CA ALA A 342 -10.89 8.39 -29.78
C ALA A 342 -9.73 8.11 -28.81
N ILE A 343 -8.54 8.13 -29.30
CA ILE A 343 -7.34 8.27 -28.47
C ILE A 343 -7.40 9.71 -27.97
N PRO A 344 -7.31 9.96 -26.65
CA PRO A 344 -7.36 11.32 -26.08
C PRO A 344 -6.28 12.26 -26.67
N PHE A 345 -5.24 11.66 -27.21
CA PHE A 345 -4.20 12.34 -27.98
C PHE A 345 -4.04 11.58 -29.29
N PRO A 346 -4.27 12.22 -30.44
CA PRO A 346 -3.87 11.61 -31.69
C PRO A 346 -2.38 11.30 -31.57
N VAL A 347 -2.03 10.04 -31.65
CA VAL A 347 -0.65 9.66 -31.91
C VAL A 347 -0.41 10.23 -33.29
N GLY A 348 0.19 11.42 -33.36
CA GLY A 348 0.54 12.01 -34.62
C GLY A 348 1.38 11.00 -35.35
N GLU A 349 1.05 10.74 -36.61
CA GLU A 349 2.00 10.14 -37.51
C GLU A 349 3.26 11.00 -37.42
N VAL A 350 4.32 10.44 -36.84
CA VAL A 350 5.67 11.01 -36.83
C VAL A 350 6.34 10.54 -38.11
#